data_9d1c7d5ad20a522f5a182c837df25104
#
_entry.id   9d1c7d5ad20a522f5a182c837df25104
#
_cell.length_a   1.000
_cell.length_b   1.000
_cell.length_c   1.000
_cell.angle_alpha   90.00
_cell.angle_beta   90.00
_cell.angle_gamma   90.00
#
_symmetry.space_group_name_H-M   'P 1'
#
loop_
_entity.id
_entity.type
_entity.pdbx_description
1 polymer ?
#
loop_
_entity_poly.entity_id
_entity_poly.type
_entity_poly.pdbx_seq_one_letter_code
_entity_poly.pdbx_strand_id
1 'polypeptide(L)'
;MTVEHVAYHLPTIVQEFLQDTLEREAEQELTPEYVGDLFSRSILAFDDAIAHDVLDLFGGSIEELEKYSDTEIKQIINDQHLGGTNWRKARLCMYGTTALIALVDPDHVNLWVANLGDCQAGRCSLR
;
A
#
# COMPACT_ATOMS: atom_id res chain seq x y z
N MET A 1 7.11 11.57 3.99
CA MET A 1 6.78 10.48 4.93
C MET A 1 5.80 9.47 4.33
N THR A 2 4.59 9.81 3.91
CA THR A 2 3.65 8.86 3.28
C THR A 2 4.20 8.32 1.96
N VAL A 3 4.73 9.18 1.10
CA VAL A 3 5.38 8.79 -0.17
C VAL A 3 6.55 7.84 0.08
N GLU A 4 7.42 8.15 1.04
CA GLU A 4 8.58 7.31 1.39
C GLU A 4 8.13 5.94 1.93
N HIS A 5 7.09 5.91 2.76
CA HIS A 5 6.51 4.68 3.29
C HIS A 5 5.96 3.80 2.17
N VAL A 6 5.18 4.37 1.24
CA VAL A 6 4.65 3.67 0.07
C VAL A 6 5.77 3.18 -0.85
N ALA A 7 6.74 4.04 -1.17
CA ALA A 7 7.87 3.69 -2.05
C ALA A 7 8.74 2.57 -1.48
N TYR A 8 8.82 2.46 -0.15
CA TYR A 8 9.59 1.40 0.51
C TYR A 8 8.83 0.08 0.59
N HIS A 9 7.56 0.11 0.98
CA HIS A 9 6.81 -1.11 1.31
C HIS A 9 6.02 -1.70 0.13
N LEU A 10 5.44 -0.87 -0.73
CA LEU A 10 4.56 -1.34 -1.81
C LEU A 10 5.27 -2.28 -2.80
N PRO A 11 6.53 -2.06 -3.22
CA PRO A 11 7.24 -3.01 -4.09
C PRO A 11 7.38 -4.39 -3.45
N THR A 12 7.64 -4.45 -2.15
CA THR A 12 7.76 -5.72 -1.41
C THR A 12 6.42 -6.46 -1.39
N ILE A 13 5.32 -5.76 -1.14
CA ILE A 13 3.98 -6.36 -1.13
C ILE A 13 3.61 -6.90 -2.51
N VAL A 14 3.86 -6.14 -3.58
CA VAL A 14 3.62 -6.60 -4.96
C VAL A 14 4.45 -7.85 -5.26
N GLN A 15 5.70 -7.87 -4.83
CA GLN A 15 6.59 -9.02 -5.01
C GLN A 15 6.12 -10.25 -4.23
N GLU A 16 5.67 -10.09 -2.98
CA GLU A 16 5.11 -11.17 -2.17
C GLU A 16 3.86 -11.77 -2.79
N PHE A 17 2.92 -10.94 -3.25
CA PHE A 17 1.72 -11.42 -3.95
C PHE A 17 2.06 -12.14 -5.26
N LEU A 18 3.06 -11.67 -6.00
CA LEU A 18 3.51 -12.32 -7.23
C LEU A 18 4.13 -13.69 -6.92
N GLN A 19 5.01 -13.78 -5.91
CA GLN A 19 5.65 -15.03 -5.50
C GLN A 19 4.64 -16.06 -4.99
N ASP A 20 3.73 -15.66 -4.11
CA ASP A 20 2.69 -16.54 -3.56
C ASP A 20 1.83 -17.17 -4.68
N THR A 21 1.56 -16.42 -5.74
CA THR A 21 0.81 -16.95 -6.87
C THR A 21 1.63 -17.87 -7.74
N LEU A 22 2.87 -17.51 -8.05
CA LEU A 22 3.76 -18.37 -8.86
C LEU A 22 4.05 -19.71 -8.16
N GLU A 23 4.08 -19.72 -6.83
CA GLU A 23 4.25 -20.95 -6.04
C GLU A 23 2.99 -21.81 -6.02
N ARG A 24 1.80 -21.20 -6.03
CA ARG A 24 0.51 -21.91 -6.00
C ARG A 24 0.10 -22.44 -7.36
N GLU A 25 0.43 -21.73 -8.41
CA GLU A 25 0.00 -21.99 -9.78
C GLU A 25 1.23 -21.99 -10.71
N ALA A 26 2.01 -23.07 -10.68
CA ALA A 26 3.28 -23.21 -11.40
C ALA A 26 3.21 -23.02 -12.93
N GLU A 27 2.01 -22.90 -13.52
CA GLU A 27 1.76 -22.68 -14.95
C GLU A 27 0.99 -21.37 -15.23
N GLN A 28 0.87 -20.46 -14.24
CA GLN A 28 0.10 -19.23 -14.44
C GLN A 28 0.83 -18.28 -15.39
N GLU A 29 0.22 -18.06 -16.55
CA GLU A 29 0.69 -17.06 -17.49
C GLU A 29 0.38 -15.63 -16.98
N LEU A 30 1.32 -14.71 -17.09
CA LEU A 30 1.15 -13.30 -16.75
C LEU A 30 0.26 -12.60 -17.78
N THR A 31 -1.04 -12.80 -17.68
CA THR A 31 -2.01 -12.09 -18.52
C THR A 31 -2.24 -10.66 -18.00
N PRO A 32 -2.67 -9.70 -18.85
CA PRO A 32 -3.00 -8.35 -18.42
C PRO A 32 -4.03 -8.31 -17.29
N GLU A 33 -5.05 -9.18 -17.36
CA GLU A 33 -6.11 -9.28 -16.34
C GLU A 33 -5.54 -9.73 -15.00
N TYR A 34 -4.68 -10.74 -15.02
CA TYR A 34 -4.04 -11.26 -13.82
C TYR A 34 -3.13 -10.21 -13.16
N VAL A 35 -2.30 -9.54 -13.95
CA VAL A 35 -1.41 -8.49 -13.44
C VAL A 35 -2.21 -7.28 -12.92
N GLY A 36 -3.31 -6.93 -13.58
CA GLY A 36 -4.23 -5.89 -13.11
C GLY A 36 -4.87 -6.22 -11.77
N ASP A 37 -5.30 -7.47 -11.56
CA ASP A 37 -5.82 -7.95 -10.28
C ASP A 37 -4.74 -7.99 -9.20
N LEU A 38 -3.53 -8.42 -9.53
CA LEU A 38 -2.38 -8.41 -8.64
C LEU A 38 -2.10 -7.00 -8.09
N PHE A 39 -2.03 -6.00 -8.96
CA PHE A 39 -1.81 -4.63 -8.55
C PHE A 39 -2.95 -4.10 -7.67
N SER A 40 -4.20 -4.37 -8.06
CA SER A 40 -5.36 -3.93 -7.29
C SER A 40 -5.36 -4.53 -5.88
N ARG A 41 -5.13 -5.82 -5.75
CA ARG A 41 -5.05 -6.50 -4.45
C ARG A 41 -3.89 -5.99 -3.61
N SER A 42 -2.72 -5.77 -4.20
CA SER A 42 -1.55 -5.25 -3.49
C SER A 42 -1.79 -3.85 -2.93
N ILE A 43 -2.41 -2.96 -3.71
CA ILE A 43 -2.73 -1.60 -3.30
C ILE A 43 -3.77 -1.60 -2.19
N LEU A 44 -4.85 -2.39 -2.33
CA LEU A 44 -5.89 -2.50 -1.31
C LEU A 44 -5.36 -3.09 -0.01
N ALA A 45 -4.55 -4.16 -0.08
CA ALA A 45 -3.95 -4.75 1.11
C ALA A 45 -3.02 -3.77 1.84
N PHE A 46 -2.30 -2.94 1.09
CA PHE A 46 -1.44 -1.91 1.66
C PHE A 46 -2.26 -0.80 2.36
N ASP A 47 -3.34 -0.34 1.73
CA ASP A 47 -4.23 0.67 2.31
C ASP A 47 -4.92 0.14 3.57
N ASP A 48 -5.42 -1.09 3.54
CA ASP A 48 -6.00 -1.77 4.69
C ASP A 48 -4.99 -1.91 5.84
N ALA A 49 -3.74 -2.22 5.55
CA ALA A 49 -2.70 -2.34 6.58
C ALA A 49 -2.45 -1.00 7.29
N ILE A 50 -2.45 0.12 6.57
CA ILE A 50 -2.33 1.46 7.15
C ILE A 50 -3.53 1.76 8.06
N ALA A 51 -4.75 1.41 7.64
CA ALA A 51 -5.96 1.59 8.44
C ALA A 51 -5.93 0.73 9.72
N HIS A 52 -5.56 -0.54 9.61
CA HIS A 52 -5.44 -1.45 10.75
C HIS A 52 -4.39 -0.98 11.75
N ASP A 53 -3.25 -0.48 11.29
CA ASP A 53 -2.21 0.07 12.15
C ASP A 53 -2.70 1.20 13.08
N VAL A 54 -3.69 1.96 12.62
CA VAL A 54 -4.33 3.02 13.44
C VAL A 54 -5.42 2.43 14.32
N LEU A 55 -6.26 1.54 13.79
CA LEU A 55 -7.33 0.89 14.57
C LEU A 55 -6.77 0.10 15.76
N ASP A 56 -5.61 -0.53 15.59
CA ASP A 56 -4.93 -1.28 16.65
C ASP A 56 -4.56 -0.41 17.86
N LEU A 57 -4.41 0.90 17.68
CA LEU A 57 -4.20 1.85 18.79
C LEU A 57 -5.46 1.98 19.67
N PHE A 58 -6.63 1.58 19.16
CA PHE A 58 -7.94 1.77 19.76
C PHE A 58 -8.72 0.46 19.93
N GLY A 59 -8.03 -0.67 20.02
CA GLY A 59 -8.67 -1.98 20.23
C GLY A 59 -8.97 -2.78 18.97
N GLY A 60 -8.53 -2.31 17.78
CA GLY A 60 -8.51 -3.10 16.55
C GLY A 60 -9.78 -3.04 15.70
N SER A 61 -10.81 -2.26 16.10
CA SER A 61 -12.03 -2.10 15.31
C SER A 61 -12.62 -0.69 15.40
N ILE A 62 -13.51 -0.37 14.46
CA ILE A 62 -14.25 0.91 14.46
C ILE A 62 -15.15 1.01 15.68
N GLU A 63 -15.82 -0.10 16.06
CA GLU A 63 -16.71 -0.14 17.22
C GLU A 63 -15.95 0.12 18.52
N GLU A 64 -14.69 -0.32 18.61
CA GLU A 64 -13.85 0.02 19.77
C GLU A 64 -13.40 1.47 19.73
N LEU A 65 -13.02 1.99 18.55
CA LEU A 65 -12.63 3.40 18.38
C LEU A 65 -13.77 4.36 18.77
N GLU A 66 -15.02 4.04 18.45
CA GLU A 66 -16.18 4.86 18.77
C GLU A 66 -16.43 5.03 20.29
N LYS A 67 -15.83 4.19 21.11
CA LYS A 67 -15.92 4.29 22.59
C LYS A 67 -15.00 5.38 23.17
N TYR A 68 -14.02 5.84 22.40
CA TYR A 68 -13.08 6.87 22.83
C TYR A 68 -13.64 8.26 22.55
N SER A 69 -13.44 9.17 23.52
CA SER A 69 -13.69 10.59 23.31
C SER A 69 -12.60 11.25 22.45
N ASP A 70 -12.91 12.37 21.82
CA ASP A 70 -11.94 13.16 21.06
C ASP A 70 -10.67 13.51 21.85
N THR A 71 -10.82 13.71 23.17
CA THR A 71 -9.70 14.03 24.05
C THR A 71 -8.79 12.83 24.25
N GLU A 72 -9.34 11.64 24.45
CA GLU A 72 -8.60 10.39 24.59
C GLU A 72 -7.88 10.04 23.28
N ILE A 73 -8.57 10.16 22.14
CA ILE A 73 -7.97 9.96 20.82
C ILE A 73 -6.76 10.87 20.63
N LYS A 74 -6.92 12.17 20.93
CA LYS A 74 -5.82 13.14 20.83
C LYS A 74 -4.64 12.81 21.75
N GLN A 75 -4.90 12.32 22.96
CA GLN A 75 -3.85 11.90 23.89
C GLN A 75 -3.08 10.67 23.40
N ILE A 76 -3.78 9.70 22.85
CA ILE A 76 -3.16 8.47 22.31
C ILE A 76 -2.31 8.78 21.07
N ILE A 77 -2.83 9.62 20.16
CA ILE A 77 -2.13 9.95 18.91
C ILE A 77 -0.94 10.89 19.15
N ASN A 78 -1.07 11.86 20.05
CA ASN A 78 -0.03 12.87 20.30
C ASN A 78 1.05 12.35 21.26
N ASP A 79 1.70 11.28 20.89
CA ASP A 79 2.73 10.58 21.68
C ASP A 79 4.17 11.04 21.39
N GLN A 80 4.38 12.27 20.87
CA GLN A 80 5.72 12.78 20.49
C GLN A 80 6.73 12.71 21.65
N HIS A 81 6.25 12.90 22.89
CA HIS A 81 7.05 12.79 24.11
C HIS A 81 7.48 11.35 24.44
N LEU A 82 6.84 10.33 23.82
CA LEU A 82 7.14 8.91 23.94
C LEU A 82 7.79 8.32 22.68
N GLY A 83 8.25 9.18 21.75
CA GLY A 83 8.88 8.76 20.52
C GLY A 83 8.03 8.91 19.25
N GLY A 84 6.75 9.27 19.36
CA GLY A 84 5.88 9.64 18.25
C GLY A 84 5.51 8.50 17.30
N THR A 85 5.45 7.27 17.78
CA THR A 85 5.09 6.11 16.96
C THR A 85 3.63 6.16 16.53
N ASN A 86 2.71 6.45 17.46
CA ASN A 86 1.29 6.57 17.17
C ASN A 86 1.00 7.74 16.24
N TRP A 87 1.68 8.86 16.47
CA TRP A 87 1.59 10.03 15.61
C TRP A 87 2.00 9.71 14.17
N ARG A 88 3.09 8.94 13.97
CA ARG A 88 3.52 8.53 12.63
C ARG A 88 2.49 7.66 11.93
N LYS A 89 1.89 6.68 12.64
CA LYS A 89 0.81 5.83 12.12
C LYS A 89 -0.41 6.66 11.72
N ALA A 90 -0.90 7.52 12.60
CA ALA A 90 -2.04 8.39 12.34
C ALA A 90 -1.80 9.31 11.12
N ARG A 91 -0.60 9.85 10.97
CA ARG A 91 -0.24 10.68 9.82
C ARG A 91 -0.32 9.92 8.49
N LEU A 92 0.00 8.64 8.43
CA LEU A 92 -0.14 7.85 7.21
C LEU A 92 -1.60 7.77 6.75
N CYS A 93 -2.56 7.63 7.67
CA CYS A 93 -3.99 7.68 7.36
C CYS A 93 -4.50 9.07 6.98
N MET A 94 -3.90 10.14 7.52
CA MET A 94 -4.32 11.52 7.26
C MET A 94 -3.87 12.04 5.89
N TYR A 95 -2.79 11.50 5.34
CA TYR A 95 -2.18 11.98 4.10
C TYR A 95 -2.16 10.88 3.05
N GLY A 96 -2.83 11.14 1.94
CA GLY A 96 -2.74 10.28 0.76
C GLY A 96 -1.45 10.45 -0.01
N THR A 97 -1.24 9.59 -0.98
CA THR A 97 -0.21 9.69 -2.00
C THR A 97 -0.71 9.12 -3.31
N THR A 98 -0.11 9.54 -4.40
CA THR A 98 -0.23 8.89 -5.71
C THR A 98 0.89 7.86 -5.86
N ALA A 99 0.68 6.85 -6.68
CA ALA A 99 1.68 5.85 -6.98
C ALA A 99 1.66 5.46 -8.46
N LEU A 100 2.84 5.23 -9.01
CA LEU A 100 3.02 4.65 -10.33
C LEU A 100 3.92 3.42 -10.17
N ILE A 101 3.40 2.26 -10.56
CA ILE A 101 4.10 0.98 -10.46
C ILE A 101 4.35 0.47 -11.86
N ALA A 102 5.58 0.05 -12.13
CA ALA A 102 5.96 -0.61 -13.36
C ALA A 102 6.49 -2.01 -13.07
N LEU A 103 5.95 -3.00 -13.75
CA LEU A 103 6.42 -4.39 -13.72
C LEU A 103 6.92 -4.78 -15.11
N VAL A 104 8.12 -5.29 -15.16
CA VAL A 104 8.74 -5.82 -16.40
C VAL A 104 8.93 -7.32 -16.21
N ASP A 105 8.53 -8.12 -17.20
CA ASP A 105 8.75 -9.56 -17.16
C ASP A 105 10.25 -9.91 -17.28
N PRO A 106 10.65 -11.13 -16.88
CA PRO A 106 12.05 -11.56 -16.93
C PRO A 106 12.65 -11.52 -18.33
N ASP A 107 11.83 -11.72 -19.36
CA ASP A 107 12.26 -11.72 -20.76
C ASP A 107 12.30 -10.33 -21.38
N HIS A 108 11.92 -9.30 -20.61
CA HIS A 108 11.86 -7.89 -21.03
C HIS A 108 10.97 -7.62 -22.26
N VAL A 109 9.96 -8.48 -22.48
CA VAL A 109 9.02 -8.38 -23.60
C VAL A 109 7.79 -7.55 -23.22
N ASN A 110 7.31 -7.72 -21.97
CA ASN A 110 6.12 -7.06 -21.49
C ASN A 110 6.43 -6.04 -20.39
N LEU A 111 5.71 -4.94 -20.43
CA LEU A 111 5.70 -3.91 -19.42
C LEU A 111 4.25 -3.65 -18.99
N TRP A 112 3.98 -3.84 -17.72
CA TRP A 112 2.70 -3.46 -17.10
C TRP A 112 2.88 -2.22 -16.25
N VAL A 113 1.92 -1.32 -16.31
CA VAL A 113 1.92 -0.09 -15.51
C VAL A 113 0.60 0.04 -14.78
N ALA A 114 0.68 0.20 -13.47
CA ALA A 114 -0.46 0.57 -12.63
C ALA A 114 -0.31 2.01 -12.17
N ASN A 115 -1.39 2.77 -12.28
CA ASN A 115 -1.45 4.16 -11.85
C ASN A 115 -2.52 4.34 -10.78
N LEU A 116 -2.10 4.84 -9.63
CA LEU A 116 -2.98 5.27 -8.55
C LEU A 116 -2.93 6.80 -8.45
N GLY A 117 -4.04 7.46 -8.76
CA GLY A 117 -4.14 8.91 -8.74
C GLY A 117 -3.76 9.57 -10.09
N ASP A 118 -3.06 10.69 -10.02
CA ASP A 118 -2.76 11.57 -11.16
C ASP A 118 -1.33 11.45 -11.72
N CYS A 119 -0.64 10.35 -11.40
CA CYS A 119 0.64 10.04 -12.01
C CYS A 119 0.50 9.80 -13.52
N GLN A 120 1.58 9.95 -14.26
CA GLN A 120 1.63 9.72 -15.70
C GLN A 120 2.82 8.84 -16.10
N ALA A 121 2.57 7.89 -17.00
CA ALA A 121 3.62 7.12 -17.66
C ALA A 121 3.53 7.32 -19.17
N GLY A 122 4.68 7.49 -19.82
CA GLY A 122 4.77 7.62 -21.26
C GLY A 122 5.75 6.60 -21.84
N ARG A 123 5.41 5.99 -22.98
CA ARG A 123 6.32 5.14 -23.74
C ARG A 123 7.06 5.99 -24.76
N CYS A 124 8.39 5.99 -24.67
CA CYS A 124 9.24 6.60 -25.70
C CYS A 124 9.69 5.51 -26.68
N SER A 125 9.40 5.71 -27.97
CA SER A 125 9.90 4.85 -29.05
C SER A 125 11.03 5.60 -29.75
N LEU A 126 12.26 5.09 -29.63
CA LEU A 126 13.35 5.55 -30.48
C LEU A 126 13.13 5.01 -31.90
N ARG A 127 13.00 5.90 -32.87
CA ARG A 127 12.97 5.57 -34.30
C ARG A 127 14.37 5.54 -34.85
#